data_c4a32b74cbe14e04e4920a1b9759bb15
#
_entry.id   c4a32b74cbe14e04e4920a1b9759bb15
#
_cell.length_a   1.000
_cell.length_b   1.000
_cell.length_c   1.000
_cell.angle_alpha   90.00
_cell.angle_beta   90.00
_cell.angle_gamma   90.00
#
_symmetry.space_group_name_H-M   'P 1'
#
loop_
_entity.id
_entity.type
_entity.pdbx_description
1 polymer ?
#
loop_
_entity_poly.entity_id
_entity_poly.type
_entity_poly.pdbx_seq_one_letter_code
_entity_poly.pdbx_strand_id
1 'polypeptide(L)'
;MMGTTLGGCMYQPHVSVIGDDLWSQLCQLAPVRVRPARSVLLRQGDPGTHVILLVSGSTLITLTGSHGERTLLAVRGAGELLGELAVLDSQPRTASVIAAEDCRVHVIPAPDFLAFVKRHDLQAALLRHAITRVREAETVRLEMATSAVPVRLASALGRLLQAASVGGAEYLVRLTQLELSQLIGASRNAVGTALKPWRERGWLATEAAGGLIIRDITSIQSHARTQT
;
A
#
# COMPACT_ATOMS: atom_id res chain seq x y z
N MET A 1 -16.48 -9.51 30.47
CA MET A 1 -16.46 -8.24 29.70
C MET A 1 -15.73 -8.55 28.41
N MET A 2 -16.49 -8.81 27.34
CA MET A 2 -15.93 -9.13 26.01
C MET A 2 -15.55 -7.82 25.32
N GLY A 3 -14.24 -7.58 25.16
CA GLY A 3 -13.74 -6.51 24.34
C GLY A 3 -14.05 -6.79 22.87
N THR A 4 -14.91 -5.99 22.26
CA THR A 4 -15.23 -6.03 20.83
C THR A 4 -14.00 -5.59 20.05
N THR A 5 -13.18 -6.56 19.61
CA THR A 5 -12.16 -6.35 18.60
C THR A 5 -12.88 -6.10 17.29
N LEU A 6 -13.05 -4.83 16.92
CA LEU A 6 -13.43 -4.47 15.56
C LEU A 6 -12.34 -5.03 14.65
N GLY A 7 -12.72 -6.03 13.84
CA GLY A 7 -11.86 -6.75 12.94
C GLY A 7 -11.17 -5.82 11.95
N GLY A 8 -10.00 -5.32 12.31
CA GLY A 8 -9.10 -4.69 11.38
C GLY A 8 -8.65 -5.75 10.38
N CYS A 9 -9.01 -5.58 9.11
CA CYS A 9 -8.47 -6.38 8.02
C CYS A 9 -6.95 -6.19 8.07
N MET A 10 -6.22 -7.21 8.56
CA MET A 10 -4.76 -7.14 8.67
C MET A 10 -4.18 -7.14 7.26
N TYR A 11 -3.32 -6.17 6.97
CA TYR A 11 -2.53 -6.16 5.75
C TYR A 11 -1.78 -7.50 5.60
N GLN A 12 -2.03 -8.19 4.51
CA GLN A 12 -1.35 -9.45 4.17
C GLN A 12 -0.67 -9.28 2.81
N PRO A 13 0.66 -9.18 2.75
CA PRO A 13 1.37 -9.15 1.47
C PRO A 13 1.26 -10.52 0.79
N HIS A 14 1.46 -10.55 -0.53
CA HIS A 14 1.38 -11.78 -1.33
C HIS A 14 2.31 -12.88 -0.81
N VAL A 15 3.51 -12.53 -0.31
CA VAL A 15 4.46 -13.51 0.26
C VAL A 15 3.83 -14.30 1.39
N SER A 16 3.02 -13.68 2.24
CA SER A 16 2.32 -14.38 3.35
C SER A 16 1.25 -15.36 2.86
N VAL A 17 0.73 -15.15 1.65
CA VAL A 17 -0.33 -15.99 1.06
C VAL A 17 0.25 -17.11 0.20
N ILE A 18 1.36 -16.84 -0.48
CA ILE A 18 2.05 -17.78 -1.36
C ILE A 18 2.99 -18.70 -0.55
N GLY A 19 3.59 -18.18 0.53
CA GLY A 19 4.61 -18.82 1.34
C GLY A 19 6.03 -18.48 0.89
N ASP A 20 6.97 -18.45 1.84
CA ASP A 20 8.35 -18.00 1.63
C ASP A 20 9.11 -18.84 0.60
N ASP A 21 8.88 -20.15 0.58
CA ASP A 21 9.54 -21.06 -0.36
C ASP A 21 9.16 -20.75 -1.83
N LEU A 22 7.86 -20.60 -2.11
CA LEU A 22 7.37 -20.29 -3.45
C LEU A 22 7.70 -18.83 -3.84
N TRP A 23 7.69 -17.90 -2.88
CA TRP A 23 8.16 -16.56 -3.10
C TRP A 23 9.63 -16.52 -3.52
N SER A 24 10.48 -17.28 -2.84
CA SER A 24 11.91 -17.42 -3.18
C SER A 24 12.12 -18.00 -4.57
N GLN A 25 11.34 -19.01 -4.96
CA GLN A 25 11.38 -19.58 -6.32
C GLN A 25 10.93 -18.57 -7.36
N LEU A 26 9.88 -17.76 -7.10
CA LEU A 26 9.46 -16.67 -7.98
C LEU A 26 10.59 -15.65 -8.19
N CYS A 27 11.30 -15.28 -7.13
CA CYS A 27 12.45 -14.37 -7.20
C CYS A 27 13.56 -14.90 -8.12
N GLN A 28 13.71 -16.23 -8.25
CA GLN A 28 14.73 -16.85 -9.12
C GLN A 28 14.39 -16.79 -10.61
N LEU A 29 13.13 -16.51 -10.99
CA LEU A 29 12.71 -16.43 -12.40
C LEU A 29 13.28 -15.21 -13.14
N ALA A 30 13.74 -14.20 -12.44
CA ALA A 30 14.32 -12.99 -13.05
C ALA A 30 15.37 -12.35 -12.14
N PRO A 31 16.37 -11.65 -12.67
CA PRO A 31 17.34 -10.93 -11.85
C PRO A 31 16.69 -9.77 -11.10
N VAL A 32 17.23 -9.47 -9.90
CA VAL A 32 16.84 -8.28 -9.14
C VAL A 32 17.27 -7.01 -9.87
N ARG A 33 16.39 -6.00 -9.86
CA ARG A 33 16.65 -4.67 -10.41
C ARG A 33 16.35 -3.61 -9.37
N VAL A 34 17.17 -2.56 -9.34
CA VAL A 34 16.89 -1.36 -8.55
C VAL A 34 16.04 -0.41 -9.38
N ARG A 35 15.01 0.14 -8.76
CA ARG A 35 14.14 1.17 -9.34
C ARG A 35 14.22 2.40 -8.46
N PRO A 36 14.64 3.55 -8.99
CA PRO A 36 14.79 4.76 -8.19
C PRO A 36 13.44 5.29 -7.72
N ALA A 37 13.46 6.01 -6.62
CA ALA A 37 12.31 6.74 -6.10
C ALA A 37 11.60 7.55 -7.20
N ARG A 38 10.27 7.61 -7.13
CA ARG A 38 9.40 8.33 -8.07
C ARG A 38 9.40 7.81 -9.51
N SER A 39 10.11 6.71 -9.83
CA SER A 39 10.00 6.05 -11.13
C SER A 39 8.67 5.33 -11.29
N VAL A 40 8.11 5.35 -12.51
CA VAL A 40 6.91 4.59 -12.85
C VAL A 40 7.30 3.14 -13.13
N LEU A 41 6.73 2.23 -12.36
CA LEU A 41 6.95 0.78 -12.50
C LEU A 41 5.93 0.15 -13.46
N LEU A 42 4.65 0.53 -13.35
CA LEU A 42 3.54 0.09 -14.19
C LEU A 42 2.66 1.30 -14.52
N ARG A 43 2.10 1.36 -15.73
CA ARG A 43 1.17 2.42 -16.15
C ARG A 43 -0.24 1.88 -16.27
N GLN A 44 -1.22 2.62 -15.79
CA GLN A 44 -2.64 2.37 -16.02
C GLN A 44 -2.93 2.31 -17.52
N GLY A 45 -3.74 1.35 -17.94
CA GLY A 45 -4.13 1.15 -19.34
C GLY A 45 -3.16 0.32 -20.19
N ASP A 46 -1.90 0.13 -19.72
CA ASP A 46 -0.95 -0.72 -20.44
C ASP A 46 -1.37 -2.19 -20.38
N PRO A 47 -0.99 -3.02 -21.36
CA PRO A 47 -1.25 -4.46 -21.35
C PRO A 47 -0.46 -5.17 -20.24
N GLY A 48 -1.01 -6.26 -19.71
CA GLY A 48 -0.42 -7.11 -18.66
C GLY A 48 0.72 -8.00 -19.16
N THR A 49 1.84 -7.45 -19.60
CA THR A 49 2.97 -8.21 -20.18
C THR A 49 3.90 -8.85 -19.15
N HIS A 50 3.86 -8.42 -17.91
CA HIS A 50 4.74 -8.89 -16.83
C HIS A 50 4.12 -8.60 -15.45
N VAL A 51 4.65 -9.24 -14.41
CA VAL A 51 4.41 -8.92 -13.01
C VAL A 51 5.69 -8.40 -12.36
N ILE A 52 5.55 -7.63 -11.29
CA ILE A 52 6.68 -7.14 -10.49
C ILE A 52 6.58 -7.73 -9.08
N LEU A 53 7.65 -8.38 -8.61
CA LEU A 53 7.82 -8.73 -7.21
C LEU A 53 8.55 -7.60 -6.51
N LEU A 54 7.95 -7.02 -5.50
CA LEU A 54 8.56 -6.00 -4.66
C LEU A 54 9.30 -6.66 -3.50
N VAL A 55 10.63 -6.66 -3.54
CA VAL A 55 11.48 -7.30 -2.52
C VAL A 55 11.80 -6.33 -1.38
N SER A 56 12.03 -5.05 -1.71
CA SER A 56 12.24 -4.00 -0.70
C SER A 56 11.78 -2.65 -1.23
N GLY A 57 11.50 -1.75 -0.30
CA GLY A 57 10.91 -0.44 -0.57
C GLY A 57 9.38 -0.47 -0.55
N SER A 58 8.79 0.64 -0.97
CA SER A 58 7.34 0.83 -1.02
C SER A 58 6.90 1.50 -2.32
N THR A 59 5.65 1.27 -2.71
CA THR A 59 5.08 1.76 -3.97
C THR A 59 3.73 2.42 -3.75
N LEU A 60 3.45 3.44 -4.57
CA LEU A 60 2.20 4.18 -4.63
C LEU A 60 1.33 3.58 -5.74
N ILE A 61 0.13 3.16 -5.39
CA ILE A 61 -0.89 2.73 -6.36
C ILE A 61 -1.76 3.93 -6.67
N THR A 62 -1.71 4.42 -7.90
CA THR A 62 -2.43 5.64 -8.30
C THR A 62 -3.38 5.36 -9.45
N LEU A 63 -4.53 6.03 -9.43
CA LEU A 63 -5.51 6.04 -10.49
C LEU A 63 -5.56 7.43 -11.11
N THR A 64 -5.56 7.48 -12.45
CA THR A 64 -5.76 8.71 -13.21
C THR A 64 -7.17 8.71 -13.76
N GLY A 65 -7.96 9.72 -13.40
CA GLY A 65 -9.31 9.91 -13.90
C GLY A 65 -9.34 10.48 -15.32
N SER A 66 -10.54 10.61 -15.87
CA SER A 66 -10.79 11.05 -17.27
C SER A 66 -10.29 12.48 -17.58
N HIS A 67 -10.17 13.33 -16.57
CA HIS A 67 -9.69 14.71 -16.72
C HIS A 67 -8.21 14.87 -16.33
N GLY A 68 -7.48 13.75 -16.18
CA GLY A 68 -6.05 13.75 -15.87
C GLY A 68 -5.72 13.92 -14.36
N GLU A 69 -6.72 14.05 -13.50
CA GLU A 69 -6.53 14.08 -12.05
C GLU A 69 -6.00 12.73 -11.55
N ARG A 70 -4.97 12.78 -10.72
CA ARG A 70 -4.36 11.58 -10.15
C ARG A 70 -4.67 11.47 -8.67
N THR A 71 -5.15 10.30 -8.27
CA THR A 71 -5.50 9.99 -6.88
C THR A 71 -4.66 8.81 -6.38
N LEU A 72 -4.12 8.92 -5.17
CA LEU A 72 -3.44 7.83 -4.49
C LEU A 72 -4.49 6.91 -3.84
N LEU A 73 -4.52 5.65 -4.26
CA LEU A 73 -5.47 4.65 -3.76
C LEU A 73 -4.90 3.86 -2.58
N ALA A 74 -3.63 3.48 -2.68
CA ALA A 74 -2.98 2.63 -1.69
C ALA A 74 -1.46 2.76 -1.75
N VAL A 75 -0.81 2.29 -0.69
CA VAL A 75 0.64 2.04 -0.66
C VAL A 75 0.85 0.54 -0.47
N ARG A 76 1.86 -0.01 -1.17
CA ARG A 76 2.24 -1.41 -1.08
C ARG A 76 3.70 -1.53 -0.73
N GLY A 77 4.01 -2.40 0.24
CA GLY A 77 5.36 -2.64 0.74
C GLY A 77 6.00 -3.91 0.18
N ALA A 78 7.14 -4.28 0.73
CA ALA A 78 7.84 -5.50 0.39
C ALA A 78 6.96 -6.75 0.53
N GLY A 79 7.23 -7.77 -0.29
CA GLY A 79 6.45 -9.02 -0.33
C GLY A 79 5.21 -8.96 -1.22
N GLU A 80 5.03 -7.90 -1.99
CA GLU A 80 3.88 -7.74 -2.89
C GLU A 80 4.20 -8.15 -4.34
N LEU A 81 3.21 -8.80 -4.98
CA LEU A 81 3.09 -8.88 -6.43
C LEU A 81 2.34 -7.64 -6.91
N LEU A 82 2.82 -7.03 -7.98
CA LEU A 82 2.23 -5.83 -8.56
C LEU A 82 1.89 -6.10 -10.03
N GLY A 83 0.65 -5.79 -10.40
CA GLY A 83 0.15 -5.95 -11.76
C GLY A 83 -0.29 -7.37 -12.11
N GLU A 84 -0.40 -8.24 -11.14
CA GLU A 84 -0.83 -9.63 -11.28
C GLU A 84 -2.26 -9.74 -11.85
N LEU A 85 -3.16 -8.83 -11.47
CA LEU A 85 -4.56 -8.86 -11.94
C LEU A 85 -4.63 -8.80 -13.46
N ALA A 86 -3.96 -7.83 -14.08
CA ALA A 86 -3.97 -7.65 -15.54
C ALA A 86 -3.31 -8.81 -16.30
N VAL A 87 -2.42 -9.58 -15.66
CA VAL A 87 -1.85 -10.80 -16.24
C VAL A 87 -2.82 -11.99 -16.10
N LEU A 88 -3.51 -12.08 -14.95
CA LEU A 88 -4.43 -13.19 -14.67
C LEU A 88 -5.74 -13.10 -15.46
N ASP A 89 -6.27 -11.88 -15.66
CA ASP A 89 -7.55 -11.64 -16.36
C ASP A 89 -7.37 -11.19 -17.82
N SER A 90 -6.13 -10.99 -18.27
CA SER A 90 -5.79 -10.49 -19.61
C SER A 90 -6.42 -9.13 -19.94
N GLN A 91 -6.72 -8.30 -18.94
CA GLN A 91 -7.23 -6.95 -19.10
C GLN A 91 -6.10 -5.90 -18.97
N PRO A 92 -6.31 -4.67 -19.42
CA PRO A 92 -5.35 -3.57 -19.18
C PRO A 92 -5.12 -3.31 -17.70
N ARG A 93 -3.93 -2.76 -17.36
CA ARG A 93 -3.58 -2.35 -15.99
C ARG A 93 -4.65 -1.42 -15.41
N THR A 94 -5.20 -1.77 -14.27
CA THR A 94 -6.25 -0.98 -13.59
C THR A 94 -5.71 0.31 -12.97
N ALA A 95 -4.43 0.36 -12.61
CA ALA A 95 -3.81 1.50 -11.95
C ALA A 95 -2.33 1.63 -12.36
N SER A 96 -1.75 2.80 -12.10
CA SER A 96 -0.30 3.00 -12.18
C SER A 96 0.36 2.66 -10.84
N VAL A 97 1.58 2.14 -10.92
CA VAL A 97 2.43 1.84 -9.77
C VAL A 97 3.70 2.69 -9.86
N ILE A 98 3.99 3.46 -8.83
CA ILE A 98 5.12 4.39 -8.76
C ILE A 98 5.95 4.04 -7.53
N ALA A 99 7.26 3.97 -7.65
CA ALA A 99 8.16 3.78 -6.51
C ALA A 99 8.05 4.97 -5.54
N ALA A 100 7.72 4.75 -4.28
CA ALA A 100 7.71 5.81 -3.26
C ALA A 100 9.14 6.17 -2.81
N GLU A 101 10.01 5.18 -2.82
CA GLU A 101 11.43 5.23 -2.49
C GLU A 101 12.21 4.29 -3.41
N ASP A 102 13.52 4.16 -3.25
CA ASP A 102 14.29 3.18 -4.01
C ASP A 102 13.81 1.77 -3.73
N CYS A 103 13.39 1.05 -4.78
CA CYS A 103 12.81 -0.27 -4.69
C CYS A 103 13.73 -1.32 -5.32
N ARG A 104 13.81 -2.49 -4.69
CA ARG A 104 14.40 -3.70 -5.30
C ARG A 104 13.26 -4.60 -5.80
N VAL A 105 13.31 -4.94 -7.08
CA VAL A 105 12.22 -5.67 -7.73
C VAL A 105 12.74 -6.77 -8.65
N HIS A 106 11.94 -7.84 -8.84
CA HIS A 106 12.08 -8.75 -9.97
C HIS A 106 10.95 -8.48 -10.96
N VAL A 107 11.26 -8.46 -12.26
CA VAL A 107 10.28 -8.25 -13.33
C VAL A 107 10.14 -9.57 -14.08
N ILE A 108 9.01 -10.26 -13.88
CA ILE A 108 8.77 -11.61 -14.40
C ILE A 108 7.81 -11.50 -15.60
N PRO A 109 8.17 -12.01 -16.78
CA PRO A 109 7.28 -12.05 -17.93
C PRO A 109 5.96 -12.78 -17.62
N ALA A 110 4.85 -12.32 -18.20
CA ALA A 110 3.54 -12.91 -17.98
C ALA A 110 3.49 -14.43 -18.26
N PRO A 111 4.08 -14.96 -19.35
CA PRO A 111 4.09 -16.41 -19.60
C PRO A 111 4.76 -17.21 -18.48
N ASP A 112 5.90 -16.72 -17.97
CA ASP A 112 6.67 -17.41 -16.92
C ASP A 112 5.90 -17.39 -15.59
N PHE A 113 5.28 -16.24 -15.27
CA PHE A 113 4.43 -16.10 -14.09
C PHE A 113 3.20 -17.03 -14.17
N LEU A 114 2.50 -17.07 -15.30
CA LEU A 114 1.32 -17.93 -15.49
C LEU A 114 1.70 -19.43 -15.43
N ALA A 115 2.84 -19.82 -16.02
CA ALA A 115 3.36 -21.17 -15.90
C ALA A 115 3.68 -21.55 -14.47
N PHE A 116 4.27 -20.63 -13.69
CA PHE A 116 4.55 -20.82 -12.27
C PHE A 116 3.26 -20.97 -11.46
N VAL A 117 2.29 -20.06 -11.64
CA VAL A 117 0.97 -20.11 -10.97
C VAL A 117 0.26 -21.44 -11.23
N LYS A 118 0.29 -21.92 -12.48
CA LYS A 118 -0.31 -23.22 -12.86
C LYS A 118 0.43 -24.39 -12.23
N ARG A 119 1.78 -24.39 -12.26
CA ARG A 119 2.61 -25.47 -11.70
C ARG A 119 2.39 -25.67 -10.22
N HIS A 120 2.19 -24.61 -9.46
CA HIS A 120 2.10 -24.62 -7.99
C HIS A 120 0.66 -24.43 -7.48
N ASP A 121 -0.34 -24.49 -8.36
CA ASP A 121 -1.78 -24.36 -8.03
C ASP A 121 -2.10 -23.11 -7.19
N LEU A 122 -1.53 -21.96 -7.58
CA LEU A 122 -1.66 -20.71 -6.81
C LEU A 122 -2.92 -19.89 -7.13
N GLN A 123 -3.76 -20.33 -8.08
CA GLN A 123 -4.94 -19.57 -8.52
C GLN A 123 -5.88 -19.23 -7.36
N ALA A 124 -6.19 -20.24 -6.51
CA ALA A 124 -7.08 -20.03 -5.37
C ALA A 124 -6.47 -19.11 -4.30
N ALA A 125 -5.15 -19.15 -4.11
CA ALA A 125 -4.44 -18.26 -3.18
C ALA A 125 -4.47 -16.81 -3.67
N LEU A 126 -4.16 -16.57 -4.95
CA LEU A 126 -4.19 -15.25 -5.56
C LEU A 126 -5.62 -14.67 -5.60
N LEU A 127 -6.63 -15.51 -5.87
CA LEU A 127 -8.03 -15.10 -5.81
C LEU A 127 -8.44 -14.67 -4.40
N ARG A 128 -8.09 -15.44 -3.37
CA ARG A 128 -8.35 -15.05 -1.97
C ARG A 128 -7.68 -13.73 -1.61
N HIS A 129 -6.45 -13.52 -2.07
CA HIS A 129 -5.76 -12.24 -1.88
C HIS A 129 -6.49 -11.09 -2.57
N ALA A 130 -6.91 -11.26 -3.83
CA ALA A 130 -7.69 -10.25 -4.56
C ALA A 130 -9.01 -9.91 -3.83
N ILE A 131 -9.74 -10.91 -3.31
CA ILE A 131 -10.94 -10.69 -2.48
C ILE A 131 -10.61 -9.89 -1.21
N THR A 132 -9.48 -10.18 -0.56
CA THR A 132 -9.04 -9.38 0.61
C THR A 132 -8.80 -7.92 0.23
N ARG A 133 -8.20 -7.66 -0.94
CA ARG A 133 -8.01 -6.28 -1.45
C ARG A 133 -9.33 -5.56 -1.72
N VAL A 134 -10.34 -6.25 -2.22
CA VAL A 134 -11.69 -5.68 -2.38
C VAL A 134 -12.26 -5.29 -1.01
N ARG A 135 -12.19 -6.17 -0.01
CA ARG A 135 -12.67 -5.86 1.35
C ARG A 135 -11.93 -4.69 2.00
N GLU A 136 -10.60 -4.60 1.80
CA GLU A 136 -9.82 -3.43 2.25
C GLU A 136 -10.34 -2.14 1.61
N ALA A 137 -10.58 -2.15 0.29
CA ALA A 137 -11.09 -0.98 -0.44
C ALA A 137 -12.49 -0.57 0.04
N GLU A 138 -13.38 -1.53 0.31
CA GLU A 138 -14.71 -1.28 0.87
C GLU A 138 -14.63 -0.67 2.28
N THR A 139 -13.73 -1.16 3.13
CA THR A 139 -13.48 -0.59 4.46
C THR A 139 -13.02 0.86 4.37
N VAL A 140 -12.04 1.14 3.49
CA VAL A 140 -11.55 2.51 3.27
C VAL A 140 -12.67 3.42 2.74
N ARG A 141 -13.49 2.92 1.81
CA ARG A 141 -14.64 3.66 1.26
C ARG A 141 -15.66 4.00 2.36
N LEU A 142 -15.95 3.06 3.26
CA LEU A 142 -16.83 3.29 4.41
C LEU A 142 -16.23 4.35 5.35
N GLU A 143 -14.95 4.23 5.69
CA GLU A 143 -14.24 5.24 6.50
C GLU A 143 -14.33 6.64 5.88
N MET A 144 -14.14 6.74 4.54
CA MET A 144 -14.26 8.02 3.83
C MET A 144 -15.65 8.63 3.93
N ALA A 145 -16.69 7.81 3.94
CA ALA A 145 -18.09 8.26 3.98
C ALA A 145 -18.57 8.61 5.40
N THR A 146 -18.03 7.97 6.43
CA THR A 146 -18.61 8.03 7.78
C THR A 146 -17.71 8.62 8.85
N SER A 147 -16.39 8.70 8.62
CA SER A 147 -15.44 9.08 9.66
C SER A 147 -14.86 10.48 9.48
N ALA A 148 -14.57 11.16 10.59
CA ALA A 148 -13.89 12.45 10.59
C ALA A 148 -12.45 12.34 10.06
N VAL A 149 -11.90 13.45 9.56
CA VAL A 149 -10.54 13.49 8.96
C VAL A 149 -9.44 12.94 9.89
N PRO A 150 -9.40 13.27 11.20
CA PRO A 150 -8.39 12.71 12.09
C PRO A 150 -8.44 11.18 12.17
N VAL A 151 -9.65 10.60 12.22
CA VAL A 151 -9.84 9.13 12.28
C VAL A 151 -9.35 8.47 11.01
N ARG A 152 -9.75 8.99 9.83
CA ARG A 152 -9.28 8.47 8.53
C ARG A 152 -7.76 8.55 8.41
N LEU A 153 -7.17 9.65 8.85
CA LEU A 153 -5.72 9.84 8.81
C LEU A 153 -5.00 8.86 9.74
N ALA A 154 -5.46 8.70 10.97
CA ALA A 154 -4.89 7.75 11.94
C ALA A 154 -4.99 6.29 11.45
N SER A 155 -6.14 5.90 10.85
CA SER A 155 -6.34 4.58 10.23
C SER A 155 -5.39 4.37 9.04
N ALA A 156 -5.24 5.38 8.18
CA ALA A 156 -4.34 5.32 7.03
C ALA A 156 -2.87 5.17 7.48
N LEU A 157 -2.42 5.95 8.45
CA LEU A 157 -1.07 5.83 9.03
C LEU A 157 -0.83 4.42 9.60
N GLY A 158 -1.81 3.85 10.31
CA GLY A 158 -1.73 2.48 10.83
C GLY A 158 -1.54 1.45 9.71
N ARG A 159 -2.30 1.55 8.60
CA ARG A 159 -2.14 0.67 7.43
C ARG A 159 -0.77 0.82 6.76
N LEU A 160 -0.26 2.06 6.65
CA LEU A 160 1.07 2.32 6.09
C LEU A 160 2.18 1.65 6.93
N LEU A 161 2.07 1.70 8.25
CA LEU A 161 3.04 1.05 9.13
C LEU A 161 3.01 -0.48 9.01
N GLN A 162 1.83 -1.07 8.86
CA GLN A 162 1.70 -2.50 8.61
C GLN A 162 2.34 -2.91 7.27
N ALA A 163 2.24 -2.07 6.24
CA ALA A 163 2.85 -2.30 4.93
C ALA A 163 4.39 -2.11 4.95
N ALA A 164 4.92 -1.30 5.85
CA ALA A 164 6.35 -0.98 5.88
C ALA A 164 7.25 -2.12 6.37
N SER A 165 6.72 -3.20 6.97
CA SER A 165 7.45 -4.44 7.38
C SER A 165 8.77 -4.22 8.14
N VAL A 166 9.00 -3.06 8.74
CA VAL A 166 10.25 -2.71 9.42
C VAL A 166 9.97 -2.56 10.91
N GLY A 167 10.55 -3.44 11.72
CA GLY A 167 10.56 -3.32 13.17
C GLY A 167 11.55 -2.24 13.61
N GLY A 168 11.05 -1.13 14.16
CA GLY A 168 11.85 -0.06 14.72
C GLY A 168 11.00 0.83 15.63
N ALA A 169 11.64 1.63 16.49
CA ALA A 169 10.95 2.57 17.38
C ALA A 169 10.35 3.77 16.64
N GLU A 170 10.84 4.06 15.45
CA GLU A 170 10.36 5.16 14.60
C GLU A 170 10.13 4.64 13.17
N TYR A 171 9.01 5.07 12.57
CA TYR A 171 8.61 4.66 11.22
C TYR A 171 8.57 5.87 10.31
N LEU A 172 9.30 5.81 9.20
CA LEU A 172 9.31 6.83 8.18
C LEU A 172 8.25 6.56 7.11
N VAL A 173 7.24 7.42 7.04
CA VAL A 173 6.21 7.43 5.99
C VAL A 173 6.63 8.43 4.92
N ARG A 174 7.10 7.96 3.77
CA ARG A 174 7.59 8.77 2.64
C ARG A 174 6.45 9.28 1.74
N LEU A 175 5.44 9.88 2.35
CA LEU A 175 4.31 10.50 1.67
C LEU A 175 4.27 12.01 1.97
N THR A 176 4.00 12.79 0.94
CA THR A 176 3.70 14.22 1.08
C THR A 176 2.32 14.43 1.69
N GLN A 177 2.06 15.63 2.22
CA GLN A 177 0.71 15.97 2.70
C GLN A 177 -0.35 15.91 1.59
N LEU A 178 0.03 16.15 0.32
CA LEU A 178 -0.85 15.99 -0.82
C LEU A 178 -1.20 14.51 -1.03
N GLU A 179 -0.23 13.62 -1.01
CA GLU A 179 -0.46 12.17 -1.14
C GLU A 179 -1.30 11.63 0.02
N LEU A 180 -1.05 12.09 1.25
CA LEU A 180 -1.89 11.75 2.41
C LEU A 180 -3.33 12.26 2.23
N SER A 181 -3.51 13.48 1.72
CA SER A 181 -4.84 14.05 1.48
C SER A 181 -5.62 13.26 0.42
N GLN A 182 -4.96 12.81 -0.65
CA GLN A 182 -5.54 11.93 -1.66
C GLN A 182 -5.93 10.57 -1.06
N LEU A 183 -5.01 9.95 -0.29
CA LEU A 183 -5.22 8.63 0.31
C LEU A 183 -6.43 8.57 1.25
N ILE A 184 -6.75 9.67 1.94
CA ILE A 184 -7.87 9.72 2.89
C ILE A 184 -9.08 10.52 2.37
N GLY A 185 -9.06 11.01 1.13
CA GLY A 185 -10.15 11.81 0.55
C GLY A 185 -10.43 13.10 1.32
N ALA A 186 -9.38 13.88 1.63
CA ALA A 186 -9.49 15.14 2.38
C ALA A 186 -8.70 16.27 1.68
N SER A 187 -8.87 17.53 2.11
CA SER A 187 -8.02 18.61 1.65
C SER A 187 -6.65 18.60 2.35
N ARG A 188 -5.63 19.18 1.70
CA ARG A 188 -4.30 19.35 2.32
C ARG A 188 -4.37 20.12 3.65
N ASN A 189 -5.22 21.16 3.71
CA ASN A 189 -5.41 21.95 4.92
C ASN A 189 -6.01 21.11 6.05
N ALA A 190 -7.00 20.27 5.76
CA ALA A 190 -7.60 19.39 6.75
C ALA A 190 -6.59 18.37 7.29
N VAL A 191 -5.70 17.81 6.43
CA VAL A 191 -4.59 16.96 6.86
C VAL A 191 -3.61 17.73 7.75
N GLY A 192 -3.22 18.95 7.36
CA GLY A 192 -2.35 19.81 8.18
C GLY A 192 -2.90 20.09 9.56
N THR A 193 -4.20 20.43 9.64
CA THR A 193 -4.93 20.66 10.89
C THR A 193 -4.96 19.39 11.77
N ALA A 194 -5.24 18.23 11.19
CA ALA A 194 -5.28 16.96 11.93
C ALA A 194 -3.90 16.54 12.46
N LEU A 195 -2.82 16.79 11.70
CA LEU A 195 -1.45 16.47 12.11
C LEU A 195 -0.92 17.39 13.23
N LYS A 196 -1.41 18.63 13.33
CA LYS A 196 -0.88 19.64 14.28
C LYS A 196 -0.85 19.16 15.73
N PRO A 197 -1.96 18.70 16.34
CA PRO A 197 -1.97 18.26 17.73
C PRO A 197 -1.07 17.03 17.99
N TRP A 198 -0.83 16.19 17.01
CA TRP A 198 0.04 15.03 17.14
C TRP A 198 1.52 15.41 17.08
N ARG A 199 1.88 16.45 16.27
CA ARG A 199 3.23 17.05 16.30
C ARG A 199 3.53 17.75 17.63
N GLU A 200 2.59 18.53 18.15
CA GLU A 200 2.73 19.24 19.42
C GLU A 200 2.95 18.28 20.59
N ARG A 201 2.40 17.07 20.54
CA ARG A 201 2.61 15.99 21.52
C ARG A 201 3.85 15.13 21.27
N GLY A 202 4.58 15.37 20.18
CA GLY A 202 5.75 14.60 19.81
C GLY A 202 5.47 13.18 19.30
N TRP A 203 4.19 12.81 19.02
CA TRP A 203 3.83 11.49 18.51
C TRP A 203 4.21 11.27 17.05
N LEU A 204 4.44 12.35 16.34
CA LEU A 204 5.02 12.35 15.01
C LEU A 204 5.86 13.61 14.77
N ALA A 205 6.76 13.53 13.78
CA ALA A 205 7.55 14.65 13.29
C ALA A 205 7.50 14.73 11.77
N THR A 206 7.85 15.87 11.20
CA THR A 206 8.05 16.02 9.75
C THR A 206 9.54 15.85 9.46
N GLU A 207 9.88 15.00 8.47
CA GLU A 207 11.24 14.84 8.00
C GLU A 207 11.66 16.02 7.09
N ALA A 208 12.93 16.41 7.13
CA ALA A 208 13.46 17.51 6.31
C ALA A 208 13.37 17.25 4.79
N ALA A 209 13.49 15.99 4.38
CA ALA A 209 13.35 15.56 2.98
C ALA A 209 11.89 15.37 2.53
N GLY A 210 10.92 15.64 3.40
CA GLY A 210 9.51 15.40 3.20
C GLY A 210 9.09 14.00 3.65
N GLY A 211 7.93 13.91 4.29
CA GLY A 211 7.43 12.70 4.91
C GLY A 211 7.12 12.90 6.38
N LEU A 212 6.69 11.83 7.04
CA LEU A 212 6.35 11.81 8.46
C LEU A 212 7.13 10.72 9.18
N ILE A 213 7.74 11.06 10.30
CA ILE A 213 8.32 10.12 11.26
C ILE A 213 7.24 9.84 12.31
N ILE A 214 6.74 8.61 12.35
CA ILE A 214 5.73 8.18 13.32
C ILE A 214 6.44 7.56 14.52
N ARG A 215 6.21 8.11 15.71
CA ARG A 215 6.81 7.65 16.99
C ARG A 215 5.81 6.87 17.84
N ASP A 216 4.55 7.28 17.85
CA ASP A 216 3.50 6.64 18.65
C ASP A 216 2.16 6.58 17.90
N ILE A 217 1.98 5.52 17.14
CA ILE A 217 0.75 5.28 16.39
C ILE A 217 -0.44 4.99 17.31
N THR A 218 -0.20 4.35 18.46
CA THR A 218 -1.26 3.98 19.41
C THR A 218 -1.91 5.22 20.00
N SER A 219 -1.10 6.18 20.45
CA SER A 219 -1.59 7.47 20.96
C SER A 219 -2.29 8.28 19.86
N ILE A 220 -1.77 8.29 18.64
CA ILE A 220 -2.43 8.92 17.47
C ILE A 220 -3.83 8.33 17.26
N GLN A 221 -3.96 7.01 17.20
CA GLN A 221 -5.23 6.33 16.97
C GLN A 221 -6.24 6.55 18.11
N SER A 222 -5.78 6.49 19.37
CA SER A 222 -6.62 6.74 20.53
C SER A 222 -7.15 8.18 20.55
N HIS A 223 -6.28 9.16 20.33
CA HIS A 223 -6.65 10.56 20.29
C HIS A 223 -7.62 10.89 19.13
N ALA A 224 -7.42 10.30 17.96
CA ALA A 224 -8.30 10.52 16.82
C ALA A 224 -9.74 10.07 17.10
N ARG A 225 -9.93 8.96 17.83
CA ARG A 225 -11.26 8.44 18.20
C ARG A 225 -11.99 9.30 19.24
N THR A 226 -11.26 10.02 20.08
CA THR A 226 -11.86 10.91 21.12
C THR A 226 -12.30 12.26 20.56
N GLN A 227 -11.95 12.59 19.32
CA GLN A 227 -12.33 13.86 18.68
C GLN A 227 -13.59 13.73 17.78
N THR A 228 -14.24 12.58 17.82
CA THR A 228 -15.48 12.29 17.09
C THR A 228 -16.67 12.39 18.02
#